data_fe30a56f486ff99e554177873a60394c
#
_entry.id   fe30a56f486ff99e554177873a60394c
#
_cell.length_a   1.000
_cell.length_b   1.000
_cell.length_c   1.000
_cell.angle_alpha   90.00
_cell.angle_beta   90.00
_cell.angle_gamma   90.00
#
_symmetry.space_group_name_H-M   'P 1'
#
loop_
_entity.id
_entity.type
_entity.pdbx_description
1 polymer ?
#
loop_
_entity_poly.entity_id
_entity_poly.type
_entity_poly.pdbx_seq_one_letter_code
_entity_poly.pdbx_strand_id
1 'polypeptide(L)'
;MSDIFTRRVCLRLDGMDAVTVRRDLAYGPDRGLRLDLYYPPDKRDGCWPAVIIVVGYPGTLEPRPTALPYKATGWTVSMCQLIALSGIVAIAYTNREPVADLQALFEHIHECAEPLRIDPARVGVIAASGNVPTALTTIMQDARRTPVCAVFSCGCLLDLDGATDVADAALQFGFANPGNGRTVADLRRDVPLLITRAGRDQFPAMNASIDRFIRQGLVENLPITFVNHAEGPHAFDLYDDSRTSRIIVRQTLWFLRQHLRSED
;
A
#
# COMPACT_ATOMS: atom_id res chain seq x y z
N MET A 1 -4.47 15.74 16.74
CA MET A 1 -3.47 15.10 15.82
C MET A 1 -2.77 13.86 16.39
N SER A 2 -2.73 13.62 17.71
CA SER A 2 -2.10 12.42 18.31
C SER A 2 -2.80 11.10 17.99
N ASP A 3 -4.05 11.12 17.58
CA ASP A 3 -4.92 9.95 17.43
C ASP A 3 -4.66 9.13 16.15
N ILE A 4 -4.23 9.77 15.05
CA ILE A 4 -3.99 9.08 13.76
C ILE A 4 -2.89 8.02 13.86
N PHE A 5 -1.85 8.23 14.66
CA PHE A 5 -0.73 7.30 14.80
C PHE A 5 -1.06 6.06 15.64
N THR A 6 -2.06 6.15 16.52
CA THR A 6 -2.46 5.06 17.40
C THR A 6 -3.72 4.34 16.93
N ARG A 7 -4.52 4.98 16.07
CA ARG A 7 -5.77 4.43 15.58
C ARG A 7 -5.54 3.21 14.68
N ARG A 8 -6.35 2.20 14.90
CA ARG A 8 -6.28 0.91 14.17
C ARG A 8 -7.38 0.82 13.12
N VAL A 9 -7.18 -0.01 12.12
CA VAL A 9 -8.21 -0.34 11.11
C VAL A 9 -9.50 -0.80 11.79
N CYS A 10 -10.63 -0.35 11.28
CA CYS A 10 -11.97 -0.61 11.84
C CYS A 10 -12.36 -2.11 11.87
N LEU A 11 -11.76 -2.92 10.99
CA LEU A 11 -11.98 -4.37 11.00
C LEU A 11 -11.10 -5.02 12.08
N ARG A 12 -11.74 -5.81 12.94
CA ARG A 12 -11.06 -6.69 13.90
C ARG A 12 -11.41 -8.14 13.59
N LEU A 13 -10.40 -9.01 13.65
CA LEU A 13 -10.54 -10.45 13.49
C LEU A 13 -9.86 -11.15 14.67
N ASP A 14 -10.43 -12.28 15.08
CA ASP A 14 -9.81 -13.13 16.10
C ASP A 14 -8.45 -13.62 15.62
N GLY A 15 -7.48 -13.71 16.52
CA GLY A 15 -6.14 -14.16 16.18
C GLY A 15 -5.16 -13.06 15.73
N MET A 16 -5.57 -11.79 15.60
CA MET A 16 -4.65 -10.71 15.24
C MET A 16 -3.44 -10.62 16.18
N ASP A 17 -3.62 -10.90 17.47
CA ASP A 17 -2.55 -10.85 18.47
C ASP A 17 -1.65 -12.10 18.46
N ALA A 18 -2.06 -13.16 17.74
CA ALA A 18 -1.26 -14.39 17.56
C ALA A 18 -0.31 -14.32 16.35
N VAL A 19 -0.35 -13.23 15.58
CA VAL A 19 0.54 -13.03 14.43
C VAL A 19 1.99 -12.90 14.90
N THR A 20 2.87 -13.75 14.34
CA THR A 20 4.31 -13.69 14.63
C THR A 20 4.98 -12.56 13.88
N VAL A 21 5.79 -11.76 14.57
CA VAL A 21 6.47 -10.61 13.96
C VAL A 21 7.98 -10.71 14.14
N ARG A 22 8.73 -10.67 13.02
CA ARG A 22 10.18 -10.43 13.03
C ARG A 22 10.40 -8.94 12.81
N ARG A 23 10.99 -8.28 13.78
CA ARG A 23 11.14 -6.81 13.79
C ARG A 23 12.54 -6.36 13.45
N ASP A 24 12.63 -5.14 12.92
CA ASP A 24 13.87 -4.37 12.76
C ASP A 24 14.95 -5.10 11.96
N LEU A 25 14.54 -5.92 10.99
CA LEU A 25 15.46 -6.54 10.05
C LEU A 25 16.05 -5.44 9.15
N ALA A 26 17.36 -5.48 8.94
CA ALA A 26 18.02 -4.55 8.02
C ALA A 26 17.67 -4.91 6.57
N TYR A 27 17.51 -3.90 5.71
CA TYR A 27 17.34 -4.08 4.27
C TYR A 27 18.04 -2.95 3.49
N GLY A 28 18.35 -3.21 2.23
CA GLY A 28 19.00 -2.25 1.34
C GLY A 28 20.47 -1.94 1.72
N PRO A 29 21.11 -1.02 1.01
CA PRO A 29 22.51 -0.68 1.20
C PRO A 29 22.75 0.16 2.47
N ASP A 30 21.73 0.88 2.93
CA ASP A 30 21.80 1.71 4.14
C ASP A 30 21.45 0.88 5.38
N ARG A 31 22.42 0.74 6.29
CA ARG A 31 22.25 0.03 7.57
C ARG A 31 21.18 0.66 8.49
N GLY A 32 20.69 1.87 8.17
CA GLY A 32 19.62 2.55 8.90
C GLY A 32 18.20 2.11 8.50
N LEU A 33 18.02 1.49 7.33
CA LEU A 33 16.72 1.04 6.85
C LEU A 33 16.30 -0.26 7.55
N ARG A 34 15.05 -0.32 7.99
CA ARG A 34 14.47 -1.43 8.76
C ARG A 34 13.15 -1.88 8.19
N LEU A 35 12.89 -3.18 8.24
CA LEU A 35 11.59 -3.77 7.93
C LEU A 35 11.11 -4.67 9.07
N ASP A 36 9.79 -4.80 9.17
CA ASP A 36 9.08 -5.73 10.03
C ASP A 36 8.28 -6.70 9.15
N LEU A 37 8.37 -8.00 9.46
CA LEU A 37 7.64 -9.07 8.77
C LEU A 37 6.60 -9.66 9.69
N TYR A 38 5.34 -9.60 9.27
CA TYR A 38 4.20 -10.18 9.97
C TYR A 38 3.82 -11.49 9.28
N TYR A 39 4.05 -12.61 9.95
CA TYR A 39 3.81 -13.95 9.39
C TYR A 39 2.43 -14.46 9.75
N PRO A 40 1.79 -15.19 8.83
CA PRO A 40 0.59 -15.96 9.13
C PRO A 40 0.78 -16.84 10.37
N PRO A 41 -0.26 -17.01 11.20
CA PRO A 41 -0.18 -17.87 12.38
C PRO A 41 -0.05 -19.36 12.03
N ASP A 42 -0.50 -19.74 10.84
CA ASP A 42 -0.43 -21.13 10.36
C ASP A 42 1.02 -21.55 10.13
N LYS A 43 1.35 -22.74 10.61
CA LYS A 43 2.64 -23.37 10.31
C LYS A 43 2.53 -24.13 9.00
N ARG A 44 3.30 -23.72 8.00
CA ARG A 44 3.48 -24.47 6.77
C ARG A 44 4.96 -24.48 6.39
N ASP A 45 5.35 -25.49 5.63
CA ASP A 45 6.66 -25.52 4.99
C ASP A 45 6.67 -24.65 3.74
N GLY A 46 7.84 -24.11 3.39
CA GLY A 46 8.05 -23.29 2.19
C GLY A 46 7.83 -21.78 2.38
N CYS A 47 7.77 -21.09 1.24
CA CYS A 47 7.67 -19.64 1.18
C CYS A 47 6.22 -19.16 1.09
N TRP A 48 5.99 -17.97 1.61
CA TRP A 48 4.69 -17.30 1.61
C TRP A 48 4.61 -16.23 0.53
N PRO A 49 3.45 -15.98 -0.06
CA PRO A 49 3.23 -14.72 -0.77
C PRO A 49 3.40 -13.55 0.20
N ALA A 50 3.72 -12.37 -0.33
CA ALA A 50 3.93 -11.19 0.51
C ALA A 50 3.22 -9.96 -0.02
N VAL A 51 2.94 -9.00 0.88
CA VAL A 51 2.41 -7.67 0.55
C VAL A 51 3.26 -6.60 1.24
N ILE A 52 3.74 -5.63 0.47
CA ILE A 52 4.45 -4.47 0.98
C ILE A 52 3.43 -3.36 1.26
N ILE A 53 3.42 -2.81 2.48
CA ILE A 53 2.73 -1.55 2.79
C ILE A 53 3.64 -0.41 2.37
N VAL A 54 3.30 0.24 1.26
CA VAL A 54 4.16 1.28 0.66
C VAL A 54 4.04 2.59 1.42
N VAL A 55 5.18 3.24 1.61
CA VAL A 55 5.31 4.56 2.25
C VAL A 55 5.85 5.57 1.25
N GLY A 56 5.08 6.63 0.98
CA GLY A 56 5.40 7.70 0.03
C GLY A 56 5.94 8.97 0.68
N TYR A 57 5.97 9.03 2.01
CA TYR A 57 6.53 10.16 2.74
C TYR A 57 8.00 9.90 3.04
N PRO A 58 8.92 10.85 2.72
CA PRO A 58 10.31 10.71 3.10
C PRO A 58 10.47 10.70 4.62
N GLY A 59 11.30 9.80 5.13
CA GLY A 59 11.57 9.66 6.56
C GLY A 59 12.25 10.87 7.22
N THR A 60 12.61 11.87 6.42
CA THR A 60 13.27 13.11 6.82
C THR A 60 12.31 14.28 7.08
N LEU A 61 10.98 14.07 6.96
CA LEU A 61 10.05 15.09 7.44
C LEU A 61 10.32 15.30 8.92
N GLU A 62 10.94 16.43 9.21
CA GLU A 62 11.50 16.92 10.48
C GLU A 62 11.32 16.00 11.70
N PRO A 63 12.40 15.72 12.45
CA PRO A 63 12.29 14.88 13.62
C PRO A 63 11.35 15.55 14.62
N ARG A 64 10.08 15.24 14.56
CA ARG A 64 9.22 15.48 15.72
C ARG A 64 9.69 14.49 16.77
N PRO A 65 10.09 14.92 17.97
CA PRO A 65 10.62 14.03 19.00
C PRO A 65 9.71 12.88 19.40
N THR A 66 8.49 12.84 18.86
CA THR A 66 7.42 11.86 19.15
C THR A 66 6.89 11.16 17.91
N ALA A 67 7.49 11.35 16.72
CA ALA A 67 7.00 10.72 15.51
C ALA A 67 7.38 9.24 15.48
N LEU A 68 6.41 8.37 15.71
CA LEU A 68 6.56 6.94 15.43
C LEU A 68 6.88 6.76 13.94
N PRO A 69 7.85 5.89 13.57
CA PRO A 69 8.06 5.52 12.18
C PRO A 69 6.77 4.94 11.59
N TYR A 70 6.52 5.16 10.31
CA TYR A 70 5.27 4.75 9.66
C TYR A 70 4.93 3.27 9.89
N LYS A 71 5.96 2.40 9.89
CA LYS A 71 5.82 0.97 10.17
C LYS A 71 5.24 0.65 11.56
N ALA A 72 5.29 1.59 12.51
CA ALA A 72 4.81 1.42 13.89
C ALA A 72 3.45 2.12 14.14
N THR A 73 2.85 2.76 13.13
CA THR A 73 1.52 3.37 13.28
C THR A 73 0.45 2.30 13.50
N GLY A 74 -0.60 2.67 14.23
CA GLY A 74 -1.70 1.75 14.53
C GLY A 74 -2.36 1.19 13.27
N TRP A 75 -2.50 2.02 12.21
CA TRP A 75 -3.00 1.58 10.91
C TRP A 75 -2.09 0.50 10.31
N THR A 76 -0.79 0.78 10.18
CA THR A 76 0.16 -0.16 9.57
C THR A 76 0.20 -1.49 10.33
N VAL A 77 0.33 -1.44 11.66
CA VAL A 77 0.37 -2.65 12.50
C VAL A 77 -0.90 -3.48 12.33
N SER A 78 -2.08 -2.85 12.42
CA SER A 78 -3.35 -3.60 12.31
C SER A 78 -3.62 -4.11 10.91
N MET A 79 -3.24 -3.36 9.86
CA MET A 79 -3.34 -3.83 8.46
C MET A 79 -2.40 -5.01 8.21
N CYS A 80 -1.15 -4.95 8.69
CA CYS A 80 -0.21 -6.08 8.64
C CYS A 80 -0.77 -7.33 9.33
N GLN A 81 -1.40 -7.18 10.49
CA GLN A 81 -2.02 -8.30 11.20
C GLN A 81 -3.17 -8.92 10.39
N LEU A 82 -4.03 -8.09 9.78
CA LEU A 82 -5.13 -8.55 8.93
C LEU A 82 -4.63 -9.30 7.68
N ILE A 83 -3.60 -8.76 7.01
CA ILE A 83 -2.96 -9.40 5.87
C ILE A 83 -2.34 -10.74 6.29
N ALA A 84 -1.65 -10.79 7.43
CA ALA A 84 -1.05 -12.02 7.93
C ALA A 84 -2.11 -13.10 8.22
N LEU A 85 -3.24 -12.74 8.85
CA LEU A 85 -4.38 -13.65 9.06
C LEU A 85 -5.00 -14.13 7.75
N SER A 86 -4.77 -13.43 6.66
CA SER A 86 -5.23 -13.84 5.32
C SER A 86 -4.28 -14.84 4.64
N GLY A 87 -3.23 -15.31 5.32
CA GLY A 87 -2.26 -16.27 4.79
C GLY A 87 -1.19 -15.64 3.90
N ILE A 88 -0.85 -14.37 4.12
CA ILE A 88 0.10 -13.58 3.34
C ILE A 88 1.07 -12.90 4.31
N VAL A 89 2.38 -12.92 4.05
CA VAL A 89 3.34 -12.13 4.84
C VAL A 89 3.14 -10.65 4.56
N ALA A 90 2.92 -9.86 5.61
CA ALA A 90 2.87 -8.41 5.45
C ALA A 90 4.22 -7.77 5.82
N ILE A 91 4.64 -6.80 5.02
CA ILE A 91 5.92 -6.11 5.13
C ILE A 91 5.67 -4.64 5.39
N ALA A 92 6.12 -4.16 6.56
CA ALA A 92 6.17 -2.75 6.90
C ALA A 92 7.63 -2.31 7.02
N TYR A 93 7.96 -1.12 6.55
CA TYR A 93 9.36 -0.68 6.48
C TYR A 93 9.53 0.81 6.81
N THR A 94 10.76 1.19 7.08
CA THR A 94 11.18 2.60 7.13
C THR A 94 11.80 2.98 5.80
N ASN A 95 11.69 4.25 5.42
CA ASN A 95 12.35 4.79 4.23
C ASN A 95 12.95 6.16 4.53
N ARG A 96 13.80 6.64 3.63
CA ARG A 96 14.32 8.02 3.55
C ARG A 96 14.02 8.61 2.18
N GLU A 97 14.28 7.83 1.15
CA GLU A 97 14.02 8.14 -0.25
C GLU A 97 12.93 7.19 -0.77
N PRO A 98 11.64 7.60 -0.75
CA PRO A 98 10.50 6.68 -0.93
C PRO A 98 10.62 5.75 -2.13
N VAL A 99 11.03 6.24 -3.30
CA VAL A 99 11.13 5.45 -4.53
C VAL A 99 12.35 4.54 -4.52
N ALA A 100 13.52 5.09 -4.17
CA ALA A 100 14.78 4.33 -4.17
C ALA A 100 14.76 3.22 -3.11
N ASP A 101 14.24 3.53 -1.92
CA ASP A 101 14.18 2.57 -0.83
C ASP A 101 13.13 1.47 -1.07
N LEU A 102 12.02 1.80 -1.76
CA LEU A 102 11.05 0.79 -2.19
C LEU A 102 11.67 -0.17 -3.22
N GLN A 103 12.45 0.34 -4.18
CA GLN A 103 13.18 -0.49 -5.13
C GLN A 103 14.20 -1.39 -4.41
N ALA A 104 14.99 -0.83 -3.48
CA ALA A 104 15.94 -1.59 -2.67
C ALA A 104 15.24 -2.66 -1.82
N LEU A 105 14.02 -2.40 -1.33
CA LEU A 105 13.23 -3.39 -0.61
C LEU A 105 12.81 -4.55 -1.52
N PHE A 106 12.35 -4.29 -2.74
CA PHE A 106 12.04 -5.34 -3.71
C PHE A 106 13.27 -6.19 -4.05
N GLU A 107 14.42 -5.55 -4.26
CA GLU A 107 15.69 -6.24 -4.51
C GLU A 107 16.07 -7.13 -3.31
N HIS A 108 16.00 -6.59 -2.09
CA HIS A 108 16.28 -7.33 -0.86
C HIS A 108 15.36 -8.55 -0.68
N ILE A 109 14.05 -8.40 -0.94
CA ILE A 109 13.10 -9.51 -0.87
C ILE A 109 13.49 -10.60 -1.87
N HIS A 110 13.91 -10.23 -3.06
CA HIS A 110 14.30 -11.19 -4.09
C HIS A 110 15.60 -11.92 -3.75
N GLU A 111 16.61 -11.21 -3.25
CA GLU A 111 17.90 -11.76 -2.89
C GLU A 111 17.84 -12.62 -1.61
N CYS A 112 16.99 -12.24 -0.66
CA CYS A 112 16.85 -12.89 0.64
C CYS A 112 15.56 -13.71 0.77
N ALA A 113 14.97 -14.14 -0.33
CA ALA A 113 13.66 -14.80 -0.38
C ALA A 113 13.54 -15.99 0.59
N GLU A 114 14.51 -16.91 0.59
CA GLU A 114 14.53 -18.11 1.43
C GLU A 114 14.63 -17.80 2.93
N PRO A 115 15.62 -17.03 3.44
CA PRO A 115 15.70 -16.69 4.86
C PRO A 115 14.53 -15.82 5.35
N LEU A 116 13.87 -15.08 4.46
CA LEU A 116 12.65 -14.35 4.76
C LEU A 116 11.40 -15.21 4.61
N ARG A 117 11.51 -16.44 4.07
CA ARG A 117 10.39 -17.34 3.76
C ARG A 117 9.33 -16.66 2.89
N ILE A 118 9.74 -15.85 1.93
CA ILE A 118 8.90 -15.13 0.99
C ILE A 118 9.09 -15.71 -0.41
N ASP A 119 7.99 -15.89 -1.14
CA ASP A 119 8.03 -16.19 -2.56
C ASP A 119 8.17 -14.89 -3.36
N PRO A 120 9.32 -14.59 -3.94
CA PRO A 120 9.56 -13.33 -4.64
C PRO A 120 8.75 -13.18 -5.94
N ALA A 121 8.18 -14.26 -6.45
CA ALA A 121 7.28 -14.24 -7.60
C ALA A 121 5.83 -13.85 -7.22
N ARG A 122 5.51 -13.80 -5.92
CA ARG A 122 4.17 -13.51 -5.41
C ARG A 122 4.19 -12.38 -4.40
N VAL A 123 4.64 -11.20 -4.85
CA VAL A 123 4.67 -9.98 -4.04
C VAL A 123 3.65 -8.98 -4.58
N GLY A 124 2.72 -8.54 -3.73
CA GLY A 124 1.79 -7.45 -4.00
C GLY A 124 2.16 -6.18 -3.24
N VAL A 125 1.49 -5.08 -3.57
CA VAL A 125 1.63 -3.80 -2.83
C VAL A 125 0.28 -3.27 -2.40
N ILE A 126 0.27 -2.54 -1.27
CA ILE A 126 -0.86 -1.75 -0.80
C ILE A 126 -0.38 -0.36 -0.40
N ALA A 127 -1.10 0.65 -0.83
CA ALA A 127 -0.86 2.04 -0.45
C ALA A 127 -2.17 2.78 -0.20
N ALA A 128 -2.12 3.79 0.66
CA ALA A 128 -3.26 4.66 0.95
C ALA A 128 -2.85 6.12 0.89
N SER A 129 -3.81 6.99 0.47
CA SER A 129 -3.64 8.44 0.51
C SER A 129 -2.40 8.92 -0.27
N GLY A 130 -1.58 9.79 0.29
CA GLY A 130 -0.34 10.31 -0.30
C GLY A 130 0.79 9.28 -0.48
N ASN A 131 0.60 8.02 -0.06
CA ASN A 131 1.55 6.94 -0.34
C ASN A 131 1.36 6.31 -1.74
N VAL A 132 0.18 6.52 -2.35
CA VAL A 132 -0.18 5.89 -3.63
C VAL A 132 0.72 6.31 -4.79
N PRO A 133 1.14 7.57 -4.96
CA PRO A 133 2.03 7.95 -6.06
C PRO A 133 3.36 7.18 -6.07
N THR A 134 3.93 6.89 -4.89
CA THR A 134 5.12 6.04 -4.79
C THR A 134 4.83 4.59 -5.21
N ALA A 135 3.71 4.03 -4.78
CA ALA A 135 3.32 2.68 -5.15
C ALA A 135 3.04 2.53 -6.66
N LEU A 136 2.51 3.57 -7.31
CA LEU A 136 2.29 3.58 -8.77
C LEU A 136 3.57 3.32 -9.57
N THR A 137 4.75 3.73 -9.07
CA THR A 137 6.02 3.48 -9.79
C THR A 137 6.31 2.00 -9.96
N THR A 138 5.79 1.15 -9.08
CA THR A 138 6.03 -0.30 -9.14
C THR A 138 5.26 -1.01 -10.24
N ILE A 139 4.23 -0.36 -10.78
CA ILE A 139 3.40 -0.88 -11.87
C ILE A 139 3.60 -0.13 -13.20
N MET A 140 4.58 0.74 -13.27
CA MET A 140 4.97 1.38 -14.54
C MET A 140 5.74 0.41 -15.44
N GLN A 141 5.71 0.63 -16.75
CA GLN A 141 6.35 -0.26 -17.73
C GLN A 141 7.87 -0.34 -17.56
N ASP A 142 8.49 0.74 -17.08
CA ASP A 142 9.92 0.85 -16.80
C ASP A 142 10.32 0.40 -15.38
N ALA A 143 9.39 -0.12 -14.59
CA ALA A 143 9.68 -0.61 -13.25
C ALA A 143 10.62 -1.83 -13.28
N ARG A 144 11.68 -1.79 -12.45
CA ARG A 144 12.66 -2.89 -12.36
C ARG A 144 12.05 -4.18 -11.79
N ARG A 145 11.14 -4.03 -10.84
CA ARG A 145 10.38 -5.12 -10.22
C ARG A 145 8.92 -4.70 -10.17
N THR A 146 8.06 -5.61 -10.52
CA THR A 146 6.62 -5.35 -10.61
C THR A 146 5.89 -6.29 -9.66
N PRO A 147 4.99 -5.77 -8.83
CA PRO A 147 4.12 -6.62 -8.01
C PRO A 147 3.12 -7.37 -8.90
N VAL A 148 2.62 -8.50 -8.42
CA VAL A 148 1.59 -9.27 -9.12
C VAL A 148 0.19 -8.68 -8.97
N CYS A 149 -0.02 -7.80 -7.98
CA CYS A 149 -1.25 -7.01 -7.83
C CYS A 149 -0.98 -5.77 -6.98
N ALA A 150 -1.82 -4.74 -7.10
CA ALA A 150 -1.72 -3.53 -6.30
C ALA A 150 -3.09 -3.07 -5.76
N VAL A 151 -3.07 -2.53 -4.54
CA VAL A 151 -4.24 -1.92 -3.89
C VAL A 151 -3.95 -0.45 -3.60
N PHE A 152 -4.80 0.43 -4.11
CA PHE A 152 -4.72 1.87 -3.90
C PHE A 152 -5.99 2.36 -3.19
N SER A 153 -5.84 2.75 -1.93
CA SER A 153 -6.97 3.14 -1.09
C SER A 153 -7.03 4.65 -0.90
N CYS A 154 -8.11 5.28 -1.36
CA CYS A 154 -8.39 6.71 -1.17
C CYS A 154 -7.16 7.57 -1.45
N GLY A 155 -6.48 7.36 -2.58
CA GLY A 155 -5.15 7.91 -2.82
C GLY A 155 -5.06 8.79 -4.05
N CYS A 156 -4.07 9.67 -4.04
CA CYS A 156 -3.68 10.43 -5.22
C CYS A 156 -3.16 9.46 -6.29
N LEU A 157 -3.67 9.56 -7.51
CA LEU A 157 -3.21 8.70 -8.60
C LEU A 157 -2.29 9.50 -9.55
N LEU A 158 -2.78 9.91 -10.72
CA LEU A 158 -2.00 10.69 -11.69
C LEU A 158 -2.67 12.03 -11.98
N ASP A 159 -1.86 13.03 -12.28
CA ASP A 159 -2.33 14.27 -12.87
C ASP A 159 -2.62 14.05 -14.35
N LEU A 160 -3.89 13.83 -14.68
CA LEU A 160 -4.39 13.56 -16.02
C LEU A 160 -5.22 14.72 -16.53
N ASP A 161 -5.38 14.83 -17.85
CA ASP A 161 -6.18 15.86 -18.52
C ASP A 161 -5.72 17.31 -18.20
N GLY A 162 -4.41 17.52 -17.98
CA GLY A 162 -3.86 18.82 -17.65
C GLY A 162 -4.12 19.29 -16.21
N ALA A 163 -4.61 18.42 -15.35
CA ALA A 163 -4.73 18.70 -13.92
C ALA A 163 -3.37 18.73 -13.22
N THR A 164 -3.32 19.42 -12.07
CA THR A 164 -2.13 19.52 -11.19
C THR A 164 -2.45 19.12 -9.75
N ASP A 165 -3.63 18.57 -9.51
CA ASP A 165 -4.16 18.32 -8.17
C ASP A 165 -3.23 17.44 -7.31
N VAL A 166 -2.60 16.42 -7.92
CA VAL A 166 -1.70 15.50 -7.23
C VAL A 166 -0.36 16.18 -6.95
N ALA A 167 0.17 16.94 -7.91
CA ALA A 167 1.40 17.72 -7.73
C ALA A 167 1.23 18.77 -6.63
N ASP A 168 0.12 19.50 -6.64
CA ASP A 168 -0.18 20.53 -5.62
C ASP A 168 -0.34 19.88 -4.24
N ALA A 169 -1.05 18.75 -4.14
CA ALA A 169 -1.17 18.01 -2.89
C ALA A 169 0.19 17.47 -2.40
N ALA A 170 1.04 16.98 -3.32
CA ALA A 170 2.37 16.50 -2.97
C ALA A 170 3.23 17.61 -2.36
N LEU A 171 3.20 18.81 -2.93
CA LEU A 171 3.88 19.99 -2.39
C LEU A 171 3.30 20.39 -1.02
N GLN A 172 1.98 20.39 -0.88
CA GLN A 172 1.31 20.82 0.34
C GLN A 172 1.54 19.85 1.51
N PHE A 173 1.53 18.54 1.25
CA PHE A 173 1.55 17.51 2.28
C PHE A 173 2.90 16.78 2.39
N GLY A 174 3.85 17.04 1.49
CA GLY A 174 5.22 16.53 1.55
C GLY A 174 5.39 15.06 1.21
N PHE A 175 4.53 14.49 0.35
CA PHE A 175 4.73 13.14 -0.17
C PHE A 175 5.42 13.16 -1.54
N ALA A 176 6.11 12.07 -1.88
CA ALA A 176 6.74 11.92 -3.20
C ALA A 176 5.69 11.73 -4.30
N ASN A 177 5.83 12.45 -5.40
CA ASN A 177 4.99 12.30 -6.61
C ASN A 177 5.84 11.94 -7.84
N PRO A 178 6.41 10.74 -7.90
CA PRO A 178 7.24 10.29 -9.02
C PRO A 178 6.46 10.03 -10.31
N GLY A 179 5.13 9.97 -10.23
CA GLY A 179 4.22 9.85 -11.38
C GLY A 179 3.92 11.17 -12.09
N ASN A 180 4.51 12.28 -11.67
CA ASN A 180 4.29 13.57 -12.31
C ASN A 180 4.71 13.53 -13.79
N GLY A 181 3.80 13.97 -14.69
CA GLY A 181 3.99 13.92 -16.13
C GLY A 181 3.79 12.53 -16.78
N ARG A 182 3.46 11.52 -16.01
CA ARG A 182 3.10 10.17 -16.51
C ARG A 182 1.61 10.10 -16.83
N THR A 183 1.26 9.12 -17.65
CA THR A 183 -0.10 8.85 -18.10
C THR A 183 -0.50 7.41 -17.77
N VAL A 184 -1.76 7.07 -18.00
CA VAL A 184 -2.25 5.70 -17.85
C VAL A 184 -1.56 4.75 -18.84
N ALA A 185 -1.12 5.26 -20.01
CA ALA A 185 -0.41 4.46 -21.01
C ALA A 185 0.98 3.98 -20.53
N ASP A 186 1.57 4.64 -19.52
CA ASP A 186 2.84 4.24 -18.93
C ASP A 186 2.71 3.05 -17.97
N LEU A 187 1.48 2.62 -17.66
CA LEU A 187 1.22 1.54 -16.71
C LEU A 187 1.19 0.17 -17.38
N ARG A 188 1.59 -0.84 -16.64
CA ARG A 188 1.48 -2.25 -17.05
C ARG A 188 0.02 -2.68 -17.08
N ARG A 189 -0.33 -3.49 -18.10
CA ARG A 189 -1.70 -3.99 -18.33
C ARG A 189 -1.94 -5.37 -17.73
N ASP A 190 -0.91 -6.00 -17.19
CA ASP A 190 -0.94 -7.35 -16.61
C ASP A 190 -0.99 -7.36 -15.08
N VAL A 191 -1.07 -6.17 -14.44
CA VAL A 191 -1.15 -6.04 -12.98
C VAL A 191 -2.56 -5.68 -12.55
N PRO A 192 -3.31 -6.60 -11.92
CA PRO A 192 -4.62 -6.30 -11.36
C PRO A 192 -4.56 -5.20 -10.29
N LEU A 193 -5.49 -4.25 -10.38
CA LEU A 193 -5.61 -3.11 -9.48
C LEU A 193 -6.91 -3.15 -8.71
N LEU A 194 -6.86 -2.97 -7.38
CA LEU A 194 -8.03 -2.61 -6.58
C LEU A 194 -7.90 -1.15 -6.19
N ILE A 195 -8.86 -0.33 -6.58
CA ILE A 195 -8.91 1.10 -6.25
C ILE A 195 -10.15 1.37 -5.41
N THR A 196 -9.98 1.95 -4.23
CA THR A 196 -11.10 2.38 -3.39
C THR A 196 -11.20 3.90 -3.35
N ARG A 197 -12.44 4.41 -3.32
CA ARG A 197 -12.77 5.82 -3.28
C ARG A 197 -13.67 6.12 -2.08
N ALA A 198 -13.37 7.18 -1.36
CA ALA A 198 -14.19 7.69 -0.28
C ALA A 198 -15.08 8.83 -0.82
N GLY A 199 -16.39 8.60 -0.91
CA GLY A 199 -17.33 9.56 -1.53
C GLY A 199 -17.40 10.90 -0.82
N ARG A 200 -17.16 10.92 0.50
CA ARG A 200 -17.10 12.13 1.34
C ARG A 200 -15.67 12.52 1.71
N ASP A 201 -14.70 12.23 0.83
CA ASP A 201 -13.34 12.69 1.05
C ASP A 201 -13.29 14.23 1.12
N GLN A 202 -12.69 14.74 2.18
CA GLN A 202 -12.55 16.18 2.39
C GLN A 202 -11.41 16.81 1.57
N PHE A 203 -10.57 15.99 0.95
CA PHE A 203 -9.51 16.43 0.05
C PHE A 203 -10.01 16.41 -1.40
N PRO A 204 -10.43 17.55 -1.98
CA PRO A 204 -11.07 17.57 -3.31
C PRO A 204 -10.24 16.94 -4.42
N ALA A 205 -8.92 17.14 -4.39
CA ALA A 205 -7.98 16.58 -5.34
C ALA A 205 -8.00 15.05 -5.39
N MET A 206 -8.28 14.40 -4.25
CA MET A 206 -8.25 12.95 -4.12
C MET A 206 -9.27 12.28 -5.04
N ASN A 207 -10.55 12.61 -4.86
CA ASN A 207 -11.62 12.04 -5.68
C ASN A 207 -11.51 12.45 -7.15
N ALA A 208 -11.10 13.69 -7.44
CA ALA A 208 -10.93 14.15 -8.80
C ALA A 208 -9.86 13.37 -9.56
N SER A 209 -8.70 13.09 -8.92
CA SER A 209 -7.65 12.27 -9.53
C SER A 209 -8.08 10.81 -9.71
N ILE A 210 -8.80 10.22 -8.74
CA ILE A 210 -9.36 8.86 -8.85
C ILE A 210 -10.35 8.78 -10.03
N ASP A 211 -11.28 9.72 -10.13
CA ASP A 211 -12.34 9.71 -11.15
C ASP A 211 -11.74 9.83 -12.57
N ARG A 212 -10.73 10.69 -12.76
CA ARG A 212 -9.99 10.80 -14.03
C ARG A 212 -9.23 9.52 -14.36
N PHE A 213 -8.53 8.96 -13.36
CA PHE A 213 -7.75 7.74 -13.52
C PHE A 213 -8.64 6.54 -13.90
N ILE A 214 -9.76 6.33 -13.20
CA ILE A 214 -10.70 5.23 -13.52
C ILE A 214 -11.24 5.36 -14.94
N ARG A 215 -11.66 6.57 -15.34
CA ARG A 215 -12.16 6.82 -16.70
C ARG A 215 -11.14 6.45 -17.76
N GLN A 216 -9.90 6.95 -17.65
CA GLN A 216 -8.86 6.68 -18.62
C GLN A 216 -8.36 5.23 -18.53
N GLY A 217 -8.24 4.68 -17.32
CA GLY A 217 -7.84 3.29 -17.12
C GLY A 217 -8.80 2.29 -17.78
N LEU A 218 -10.10 2.55 -17.76
CA LEU A 218 -11.09 1.73 -18.45
C LEU A 218 -10.97 1.88 -19.97
N VAL A 219 -10.71 3.07 -20.50
CA VAL A 219 -10.45 3.28 -21.94
C VAL A 219 -9.22 2.48 -22.39
N GLU A 220 -8.17 2.45 -21.57
CA GLU A 220 -6.93 1.71 -21.82
C GLU A 220 -7.01 0.21 -21.45
N ASN A 221 -8.19 -0.26 -21.04
CA ASN A 221 -8.44 -1.64 -20.64
C ASN A 221 -7.51 -2.16 -19.52
N LEU A 222 -7.21 -1.32 -18.53
CA LEU A 222 -6.50 -1.75 -17.32
C LEU A 222 -7.36 -2.71 -16.50
N PRO A 223 -6.78 -3.74 -15.85
CA PRO A 223 -7.51 -4.70 -15.02
C PRO A 223 -7.88 -4.08 -13.65
N ILE A 224 -8.86 -3.17 -13.65
CA ILE A 224 -9.26 -2.41 -12.47
C ILE A 224 -10.50 -3.03 -11.82
N THR A 225 -10.42 -3.30 -10.53
CA THR A 225 -11.56 -3.46 -9.63
C THR A 225 -11.76 -2.13 -8.88
N PHE A 226 -12.93 -1.52 -9.02
CA PHE A 226 -13.23 -0.24 -8.39
C PHE A 226 -14.30 -0.39 -7.31
N VAL A 227 -14.06 0.18 -6.13
CA VAL A 227 -15.01 0.19 -5.02
C VAL A 227 -15.22 1.62 -4.52
N ASN A 228 -16.46 2.12 -4.61
CA ASN A 228 -16.84 3.42 -4.09
C ASN A 228 -17.57 3.29 -2.76
N HIS A 229 -17.02 3.86 -1.69
CA HIS A 229 -17.71 4.04 -0.42
C HIS A 229 -18.42 5.40 -0.44
N ALA A 230 -19.66 5.46 -0.94
CA ALA A 230 -20.39 6.72 -1.17
C ALA A 230 -20.42 7.65 0.06
N GLU A 231 -20.60 7.08 1.26
CA GLU A 231 -20.68 7.81 2.52
C GLU A 231 -19.35 7.86 3.30
N GLY A 232 -18.29 7.20 2.80
CA GLY A 232 -17.01 7.09 3.49
C GLY A 232 -16.24 8.41 3.50
N PRO A 233 -15.71 8.83 4.66
CA PRO A 233 -14.73 9.91 4.75
C PRO A 233 -13.35 9.45 4.26
N HIS A 234 -12.41 10.38 4.08
CA HIS A 234 -11.00 10.02 3.88
C HIS A 234 -10.51 9.07 4.97
N ALA A 235 -9.74 8.04 4.59
CA ALA A 235 -9.29 6.98 5.50
C ALA A 235 -10.47 6.34 6.28
N PHE A 236 -11.55 6.01 5.57
CA PHE A 236 -12.74 5.39 6.15
C PHE A 236 -12.42 4.13 6.94
N ASP A 237 -11.37 3.41 6.56
CA ASP A 237 -10.87 2.23 7.27
C ASP A 237 -10.34 2.53 8.68
N LEU A 238 -10.05 3.80 8.99
CA LEU A 238 -9.68 4.29 10.32
C LEU A 238 -10.80 5.03 11.05
N TYR A 239 -11.58 5.82 10.31
CA TYR A 239 -12.49 6.82 10.91
C TYR A 239 -13.96 6.44 10.82
N ASP A 240 -14.31 5.43 10.03
CA ASP A 240 -15.68 4.97 9.86
C ASP A 240 -15.82 3.48 10.24
N ASP A 241 -16.38 3.20 11.40
CA ASP A 241 -16.64 1.85 11.89
C ASP A 241 -17.96 1.27 11.35
N SER A 242 -18.39 1.71 10.17
CA SER A 242 -19.60 1.21 9.52
C SER A 242 -19.42 -0.22 8.99
N ARG A 243 -20.55 -0.88 8.74
CA ARG A 243 -20.56 -2.19 8.04
C ARG A 243 -19.90 -2.09 6.66
N THR A 244 -20.12 -0.98 5.94
CA THR A 244 -19.57 -0.76 4.60
C THR A 244 -18.05 -0.69 4.63
N SER A 245 -17.46 0.09 5.53
CA SER A 245 -16.01 0.18 5.70
C SER A 245 -15.38 -1.18 6.01
N ARG A 246 -15.97 -1.96 6.92
CA ARG A 246 -15.50 -3.31 7.24
C ARG A 246 -15.61 -4.26 6.05
N ILE A 247 -16.66 -4.16 5.24
CA ILE A 247 -16.81 -4.95 4.01
C ILE A 247 -15.71 -4.59 3.01
N ILE A 248 -15.41 -3.31 2.79
CA ILE A 248 -14.37 -2.89 1.85
C ILE A 248 -12.98 -3.37 2.31
N VAL A 249 -12.67 -3.31 3.61
CA VAL A 249 -11.44 -3.91 4.13
C VAL A 249 -11.39 -5.42 3.86
N ARG A 250 -12.50 -6.16 4.05
CA ARG A 250 -12.57 -7.60 3.71
C ARG A 250 -12.40 -7.85 2.21
N GLN A 251 -12.95 -7.00 1.35
CA GLN A 251 -12.76 -7.08 -0.11
C GLN A 251 -11.30 -6.86 -0.50
N THR A 252 -10.60 -5.93 0.18
CA THR A 252 -9.16 -5.72 0.02
C THR A 252 -8.37 -6.99 0.36
N LEU A 253 -8.63 -7.61 1.51
CA LEU A 253 -7.98 -8.87 1.90
C LEU A 253 -8.30 -10.01 0.94
N TRP A 254 -9.55 -10.08 0.47
CA TRP A 254 -9.96 -11.09 -0.52
C TRP A 254 -9.25 -10.90 -1.86
N PHE A 255 -9.17 -9.65 -2.36
CA PHE A 255 -8.46 -9.30 -3.60
C PHE A 255 -6.99 -9.73 -3.53
N LEU A 256 -6.29 -9.37 -2.45
CA LEU A 256 -4.91 -9.78 -2.24
C LEU A 256 -4.76 -11.32 -2.25
N ARG A 257 -5.67 -12.03 -1.60
CA ARG A 257 -5.66 -13.50 -1.58
C ARG A 257 -5.87 -14.11 -2.96
N GLN A 258 -6.79 -13.56 -3.77
CA GLN A 258 -7.08 -14.08 -5.11
C GLN A 258 -5.86 -13.97 -6.04
N HIS A 259 -5.11 -12.87 -5.94
CA HIS A 259 -3.99 -12.62 -6.84
C HIS A 259 -2.64 -13.10 -6.33
N LEU A 260 -2.53 -13.45 -5.04
CA LEU A 260 -1.29 -13.89 -4.41
C LEU A 260 -1.26 -15.38 -4.06
N ARG A 261 -2.38 -16.10 -4.11
CA ARG A 261 -2.38 -17.56 -3.95
C ARG A 261 -1.95 -18.24 -5.25
N SER A 262 -1.22 -19.35 -5.11
CA SER A 262 -1.09 -20.32 -6.20
C SER A 262 -2.47 -20.90 -6.50
N GLU A 263 -2.79 -21.07 -7.76
CA GLU A 263 -3.87 -21.97 -8.20
C GLU A 263 -3.40 -23.40 -7.86
N ASP A 264 -3.83 -23.91 -6.71
CA ASP A 264 -3.78 -25.33 -6.38
C ASP A 264 -5.14 -25.97 -6.66
#